data_268b3fe3742778e02eafc40e1be88c0c
#
_entry.id   268b3fe3742778e02eafc40e1be88c0c
#
_cell.length_a   1.000
_cell.length_b   1.000
_cell.length_c   1.000
_cell.angle_alpha   90.00
_cell.angle_beta   90.00
_cell.angle_gamma   90.00
#
_symmetry.space_group_name_H-M   'P 1'
#
loop_
_entity.id
_entity.type
_entity.pdbx_description
1 polymer ?
#
loop_
_entity_poly.entity_id
_entity_poly.type
_entity_poly.pdbx_seq_one_letter_code
_entity_poly.pdbx_strand_id
1 'polypeptide(L)'
;LTAVQTGDELDIGGRTLKFISAPMLHWPDSMFTFLAEEGILFSNDAFGQHVCHSKRFDKDYSLDYLLREAQKYYANLVTLGSPMLRMKLQELTDNGLLEQIKMIAPCHGQIWKNPAPIVEKYSEWGSPLPRQQ
;
A
#
# COMPACT_ATOMS: atom_id res chain seq x y z
N LEU A 1 -17.17 -19.48 2.19
CA LEU A 1 -16.30 -18.43 1.66
C LEU A 1 -17.15 -17.45 0.88
N THR A 2 -16.99 -16.15 1.16
CA THR A 2 -17.64 -15.07 0.41
C THR A 2 -16.57 -14.36 -0.40
N ALA A 3 -16.73 -14.34 -1.73
CA ALA A 3 -15.87 -13.53 -2.58
C ALA A 3 -16.24 -12.05 -2.43
N VAL A 4 -15.25 -11.19 -2.45
CA VAL A 4 -15.41 -9.73 -2.38
C VAL A 4 -14.70 -9.07 -3.56
N GLN A 5 -15.18 -7.87 -3.93
CA GLN A 5 -14.64 -7.07 -5.02
C GLN A 5 -14.54 -5.59 -4.60
N THR A 6 -13.93 -4.78 -5.45
CA THR A 6 -13.87 -3.32 -5.21
C THR A 6 -15.27 -2.75 -5.03
N GLY A 7 -15.44 -2.01 -3.94
CA GLY A 7 -16.70 -1.38 -3.56
C GLY A 7 -17.56 -2.19 -2.59
N ASP A 8 -17.24 -3.46 -2.36
CA ASP A 8 -17.90 -4.22 -1.31
C ASP A 8 -17.49 -3.72 0.07
N GLU A 9 -18.41 -3.81 1.01
CA GLU A 9 -18.21 -3.41 2.39
C GLU A 9 -18.67 -4.52 3.35
N LEU A 10 -18.01 -4.62 4.49
CA LEU A 10 -18.38 -5.54 5.57
C LEU A 10 -18.41 -4.80 6.89
N ASP A 11 -19.58 -4.77 7.54
CA ASP A 11 -19.71 -4.31 8.93
C ASP A 11 -19.20 -5.40 9.89
N ILE A 12 -18.29 -5.01 10.77
CA ILE A 12 -17.70 -5.89 11.78
C ILE A 12 -18.05 -5.44 13.21
N GLY A 13 -19.22 -4.85 13.39
CA GLY A 13 -19.72 -4.39 14.69
C GLY A 13 -19.29 -2.95 15.02
N GLY A 14 -19.77 -1.99 14.24
CA GLY A 14 -19.51 -0.56 14.39
C GLY A 14 -18.23 -0.09 13.71
N ARG A 15 -17.64 -0.93 12.87
CA ARG A 15 -16.53 -0.63 11.98
C ARG A 15 -16.75 -1.24 10.62
N THR A 16 -16.30 -0.55 9.59
CA THR A 16 -16.53 -0.94 8.19
C THR A 16 -15.22 -1.27 7.50
N LEU A 17 -15.11 -2.49 6.98
CA LEU A 17 -14.07 -2.88 6.06
C LEU A 17 -14.53 -2.61 4.63
N LYS A 18 -13.75 -1.86 3.87
CA LYS A 18 -13.94 -1.63 2.43
C LYS A 18 -12.89 -2.41 1.66
N PHE A 19 -13.33 -3.10 0.61
CA PHE A 19 -12.43 -3.94 -0.19
C PHE A 19 -12.09 -3.26 -1.51
N ILE A 20 -10.82 -3.35 -1.90
CA ILE A 20 -10.28 -2.73 -3.11
C ILE A 20 -9.40 -3.76 -3.81
N SER A 21 -9.88 -4.31 -4.91
CA SER A 21 -9.11 -5.24 -5.71
C SER A 21 -7.87 -4.54 -6.27
N ALA A 22 -6.71 -5.17 -6.14
CA ALA A 22 -5.42 -4.66 -6.60
C ALA A 22 -4.64 -5.76 -7.34
N PRO A 23 -5.24 -6.38 -8.39
CA PRO A 23 -4.66 -7.53 -9.07
C PRO A 23 -3.27 -7.20 -9.59
N MET A 24 -2.35 -8.16 -9.49
CA MET A 24 -0.95 -8.02 -9.89
C MET A 24 -0.13 -7.02 -9.05
N LEU A 25 -0.59 -6.69 -7.84
CA LEU A 25 0.18 -5.97 -6.83
C LEU A 25 0.51 -6.85 -5.59
N HIS A 26 1.36 -7.97 -5.71
CA HIS A 26 1.99 -8.40 -6.96
C HIS A 26 1.39 -9.72 -7.46
N TRP A 27 0.44 -10.33 -6.74
CA TRP A 27 -0.26 -11.54 -7.12
C TRP A 27 -1.60 -11.24 -7.84
N PRO A 28 -2.13 -12.18 -8.65
CA PRO A 28 -3.40 -11.99 -9.37
C PRO A 28 -4.59 -11.69 -8.44
N ASP A 29 -4.57 -12.22 -7.22
CA ASP A 29 -5.63 -12.11 -6.22
C ASP A 29 -5.35 -11.03 -5.15
N SER A 30 -4.32 -10.20 -5.34
CA SER A 30 -4.00 -9.13 -4.39
C SER A 30 -5.16 -8.15 -4.23
N MET A 31 -5.37 -7.73 -2.98
CA MET A 31 -6.38 -6.74 -2.64
C MET A 31 -5.93 -5.89 -1.45
N PHE A 32 -6.48 -4.70 -1.34
CA PHE A 32 -6.39 -3.86 -0.17
C PHE A 32 -7.68 -3.97 0.64
N THR A 33 -7.55 -3.84 1.95
CA THR A 33 -8.69 -3.70 2.86
C THR A 33 -8.54 -2.41 3.64
N PHE A 34 -9.54 -1.55 3.59
CA PHE A 34 -9.52 -0.26 4.28
C PHE A 34 -10.49 -0.28 5.45
N LEU A 35 -9.97 -0.04 6.66
CA LEU A 35 -10.76 0.14 7.87
C LEU A 35 -11.11 1.62 7.98
N ALA A 36 -12.35 1.95 7.66
CA ALA A 36 -12.78 3.32 7.38
C ALA A 36 -12.68 4.25 8.59
N GLU A 37 -13.12 3.80 9.75
CA GLU A 37 -13.22 4.64 10.96
C GLU A 37 -11.84 5.05 11.51
N GLU A 38 -10.85 4.18 11.42
CA GLU A 38 -9.49 4.44 11.85
C GLU A 38 -8.57 4.97 10.75
N GLY A 39 -8.97 4.87 9.49
CA GLY A 39 -8.15 5.25 8.34
C GLY A 39 -6.96 4.32 8.12
N ILE A 40 -7.13 3.02 8.36
CA ILE A 40 -6.06 2.04 8.22
C ILE A 40 -6.21 1.29 6.90
N LEU A 41 -5.18 1.36 6.05
CA LEU A 41 -5.07 0.56 4.85
C LEU A 41 -4.23 -0.69 5.13
N PHE A 42 -4.85 -1.85 5.07
CA PHE A 42 -4.15 -3.13 4.99
C PHE A 42 -3.83 -3.39 3.52
N SER A 43 -2.58 -3.20 3.16
CA SER A 43 -2.15 -3.10 1.76
C SER A 43 -1.61 -4.40 1.18
N ASN A 44 -1.72 -5.51 1.91
CA ASN A 44 -1.08 -6.78 1.54
C ASN A 44 0.44 -6.54 1.33
N ASP A 45 1.00 -6.92 0.19
CA ASP A 45 2.43 -6.76 -0.10
C ASP A 45 2.85 -5.32 -0.43
N ALA A 46 1.94 -4.52 -0.97
CA ALA A 46 2.28 -3.15 -1.34
C ALA A 46 2.73 -2.32 -0.12
N PHE A 47 3.70 -1.45 -0.34
CA PHE A 47 4.33 -0.61 0.68
C PHE A 47 5.17 -1.36 1.72
N GLY A 48 5.41 -2.65 1.52
CA GLY A 48 6.18 -3.50 2.41
C GLY A 48 7.69 -3.28 2.34
N GLN A 49 8.38 -3.91 3.29
CA GLN A 49 9.84 -4.01 3.34
C GLN A 49 10.23 -5.36 3.95
N HIS A 50 11.41 -5.87 3.58
CA HIS A 50 12.00 -7.02 4.24
C HIS A 50 12.84 -6.57 5.45
N VAL A 51 12.13 -6.10 6.48
CA VAL A 51 12.73 -5.67 7.75
C VAL A 51 12.12 -6.50 8.88
N CYS A 52 12.97 -7.24 9.58
CA CYS A 52 12.58 -8.02 10.74
C CYS A 52 13.23 -7.42 12.00
N HIS A 53 12.41 -6.83 12.86
CA HIS A 53 12.85 -6.15 14.06
C HIS A 53 11.79 -6.23 15.17
N SER A 54 12.19 -5.95 16.41
CA SER A 54 11.28 -5.97 17.57
C SER A 54 10.29 -4.80 17.59
N LYS A 55 10.60 -3.69 16.90
CA LYS A 55 9.74 -2.52 16.79
C LYS A 55 8.89 -2.61 15.52
N ARG A 56 7.67 -2.07 15.57
CA ARG A 56 6.65 -2.30 14.54
C ARG A 56 6.34 -1.10 13.67
N PHE A 57 6.72 0.10 14.09
CA PHE A 57 6.28 1.34 13.46
C PHE A 57 7.45 2.10 12.83
N ASP A 58 7.17 2.77 11.72
CA ASP A 58 8.12 3.61 10.98
C ASP A 58 8.84 4.62 11.86
N LYS A 59 8.13 5.25 12.80
CA LYS A 59 8.69 6.26 13.72
C LYS A 59 9.83 5.76 14.62
N ASP A 60 9.98 4.46 14.74
CA ASP A 60 11.02 3.83 15.57
C ASP A 60 12.33 3.62 14.82
N TYR A 61 12.40 4.05 13.55
CA TYR A 61 13.52 3.86 12.63
C TYR A 61 13.90 5.17 11.94
N SER A 62 15.09 5.20 11.36
CA SER A 62 15.44 6.23 10.38
C SER A 62 14.57 6.07 9.13
N LEU A 63 13.95 7.15 8.69
CA LEU A 63 13.14 7.17 7.48
C LEU A 63 13.96 6.74 6.24
N ASP A 64 15.18 7.24 6.12
CA ASP A 64 16.09 6.88 5.02
C ASP A 64 16.38 5.38 4.98
N TYR A 65 16.55 4.77 6.14
CA TYR A 65 16.74 3.32 6.22
C TYR A 65 15.52 2.58 5.72
N LEU A 66 14.32 2.90 6.23
CA LEU A 66 13.09 2.22 5.81
C LEU A 66 12.78 2.44 4.34
N LEU A 67 12.97 3.64 3.81
CA LEU A 67 12.75 3.93 2.39
C LEU A 67 13.73 3.17 1.48
N ARG A 68 14.99 3.00 1.89
CA ARG A 68 15.94 2.14 1.14
C ARG A 68 15.52 0.67 1.13
N GLU A 69 15.06 0.15 2.26
CA GLU A 69 14.59 -1.23 2.34
C GLU A 69 13.27 -1.41 1.55
N ALA A 70 12.38 -0.44 1.60
CA ALA A 70 11.16 -0.41 0.78
C ALA A 70 11.49 -0.32 -0.73
N GLN A 71 12.53 0.42 -1.12
CA GLN A 71 12.97 0.50 -2.51
C GLN A 71 13.52 -0.83 -3.03
N LYS A 72 14.29 -1.54 -2.22
CA LYS A 72 14.75 -2.90 -2.56
C LYS A 72 13.57 -3.86 -2.72
N TYR A 73 12.62 -3.80 -1.80
CA TYR A 73 11.40 -4.59 -1.86
C TYR A 73 10.62 -4.30 -3.13
N TYR A 74 10.38 -3.01 -3.43
CA TYR A 74 9.72 -2.56 -4.65
C TYR A 74 10.41 -3.09 -5.91
N ALA A 75 11.71 -2.91 -6.01
CA ALA A 75 12.50 -3.32 -7.16
C ALA A 75 12.40 -4.82 -7.45
N ASN A 76 12.32 -5.64 -6.41
CA ASN A 76 12.29 -7.09 -6.54
C ASN A 76 10.87 -7.66 -6.77
N LEU A 77 9.84 -7.06 -6.20
CA LEU A 77 8.49 -7.65 -6.15
C LEU A 77 7.44 -6.83 -6.87
N VAL A 78 7.52 -5.49 -6.83
CA VAL A 78 6.45 -4.62 -7.29
C VAL A 78 6.68 -4.07 -8.70
N THR A 79 7.93 -3.99 -9.15
CA THR A 79 8.31 -3.34 -10.43
C THR A 79 7.47 -3.83 -11.62
N LEU A 80 7.23 -5.12 -11.74
CA LEU A 80 6.42 -5.69 -12.83
C LEU A 80 4.95 -5.25 -12.75
N GLY A 81 4.46 -4.97 -11.54
CA GLY A 81 3.12 -4.45 -11.27
C GLY A 81 3.01 -2.92 -11.33
N SER A 82 4.08 -2.19 -11.67
CA SER A 82 4.08 -0.72 -11.67
C SER A 82 2.95 -0.08 -12.48
N PRO A 83 2.54 -0.58 -13.66
CA PRO A 83 1.38 -0.04 -14.37
C PRO A 83 0.09 -0.15 -13.55
N MET A 84 -0.14 -1.29 -12.91
CA MET A 84 -1.30 -1.52 -12.04
C MET A 84 -1.24 -0.64 -10.79
N LEU A 85 -0.06 -0.49 -10.20
CA LEU A 85 0.16 0.40 -9.07
C LEU A 85 -0.23 1.85 -9.40
N ARG A 86 0.21 2.37 -10.55
CA ARG A 86 -0.16 3.73 -10.98
C ARG A 86 -1.67 3.89 -11.11
N MET A 87 -2.32 2.93 -11.78
CA MET A 87 -3.79 2.95 -11.92
C MET A 87 -4.46 2.94 -10.55
N LYS A 88 -3.97 2.13 -9.63
CA LYS A 88 -4.55 2.00 -8.30
C LYS A 88 -4.34 3.26 -7.46
N LEU A 89 -3.15 3.85 -7.46
CA LEU A 89 -2.90 5.12 -6.78
C LEU A 89 -3.77 6.25 -7.33
N GLN A 90 -3.96 6.30 -8.66
CA GLN A 90 -4.85 7.27 -9.29
C GLN A 90 -6.31 7.05 -8.86
N GLU A 91 -6.78 5.81 -8.87
CA GLU A 91 -8.13 5.46 -8.40
C GLU A 91 -8.36 5.90 -6.94
N LEU A 92 -7.40 5.61 -6.04
CA LEU A 92 -7.48 6.01 -4.64
C LEU A 92 -7.46 7.53 -4.45
N THR A 93 -6.78 8.25 -5.33
CA THR A 93 -6.77 9.72 -5.35
C THR A 93 -8.11 10.26 -5.83
N ASP A 94 -8.61 9.76 -6.96
CA ASP A 94 -9.82 10.26 -7.62
C ASP A 94 -11.08 10.05 -6.78
N ASN A 95 -11.15 8.96 -6.02
CA ASN A 95 -12.26 8.67 -5.11
C ASN A 95 -12.08 9.26 -3.70
N GLY A 96 -11.00 10.01 -3.45
CA GLY A 96 -10.73 10.66 -2.17
C GLY A 96 -10.33 9.72 -1.03
N LEU A 97 -10.07 8.45 -1.34
CA LEU A 97 -9.69 7.47 -0.30
C LEU A 97 -8.25 7.69 0.18
N LEU A 98 -7.35 8.11 -0.72
CA LEU A 98 -5.94 8.32 -0.38
C LEU A 98 -5.77 9.33 0.76
N GLU A 99 -6.59 10.38 0.79
CA GLU A 99 -6.56 11.42 1.83
C GLU A 99 -7.09 10.91 3.18
N GLN A 100 -7.88 9.84 3.18
CA GLN A 100 -8.42 9.23 4.40
C GLN A 100 -7.45 8.26 5.05
N ILE A 101 -6.39 7.85 4.35
CA ILE A 101 -5.41 6.90 4.86
C ILE A 101 -4.50 7.60 5.87
N LYS A 102 -4.62 7.20 7.13
CA LYS A 102 -3.80 7.68 8.26
C LYS A 102 -2.67 6.72 8.60
N MET A 103 -2.80 5.47 8.19
CA MET A 103 -1.83 4.41 8.48
C MET A 103 -1.87 3.37 7.35
N ILE A 104 -0.69 2.84 6.98
CA ILE A 104 -0.58 1.69 6.07
C ILE A 104 0.06 0.55 6.84
N ALA A 105 -0.65 -0.59 6.88
CA ALA A 105 -0.21 -1.82 7.50
C ALA A 105 0.01 -2.90 6.41
N PRO A 106 1.25 -3.01 5.89
CA PRO A 106 1.60 -4.07 4.93
C PRO A 106 1.75 -5.41 5.65
N CYS A 107 1.72 -6.51 4.90
CA CYS A 107 1.93 -7.85 5.46
C CYS A 107 3.42 -8.17 5.72
N HIS A 108 4.36 -7.36 5.20
CA HIS A 108 5.80 -7.49 5.40
C HIS A 108 6.42 -6.17 5.88
N GLY A 109 7.24 -6.26 6.93
CA GLY A 109 8.00 -5.14 7.46
C GLY A 109 7.23 -4.27 8.44
N GLN A 110 7.53 -2.98 8.45
CA GLN A 110 7.05 -2.04 9.45
C GLN A 110 5.74 -1.36 9.00
N ILE A 111 4.92 -0.99 9.99
CA ILE A 111 3.68 -0.25 9.77
C ILE A 111 4.01 1.24 9.64
N TRP A 112 3.50 1.87 8.57
CA TRP A 112 3.64 3.30 8.32
C TRP A 112 2.56 4.08 9.07
N LYS A 113 2.92 4.71 10.19
CA LYS A 113 2.06 5.68 10.89
C LYS A 113 2.03 7.04 10.20
N ASN A 114 3.06 7.34 9.42
CA ASN A 114 3.07 8.45 8.47
C ASN A 114 3.20 7.89 7.06
N PRO A 115 2.10 7.64 6.35
CA PRO A 115 2.14 7.01 5.03
C PRO A 115 2.64 7.93 3.91
N ALA A 116 2.64 9.25 4.08
CA ALA A 116 2.96 10.19 3.02
C ALA A 116 4.32 9.92 2.33
N PRO A 117 5.44 9.69 3.05
CA PRO A 117 6.73 9.45 2.40
C PRO A 117 6.76 8.18 1.53
N ILE A 118 6.14 7.09 1.98
CA ILE A 118 6.15 5.85 1.20
C ILE A 118 5.20 5.91 0.00
N VAL A 119 4.07 6.57 0.14
CA VAL A 119 3.14 6.79 -0.99
C VAL A 119 3.79 7.65 -2.06
N GLU A 120 4.49 8.73 -1.68
CA GLU A 120 5.26 9.57 -2.59
C GLU A 120 6.31 8.76 -3.35
N LYS A 121 7.09 7.93 -2.64
CA LYS A 121 8.09 7.06 -3.26
C LYS A 121 7.50 6.02 -4.18
N TYR A 122 6.37 5.43 -3.85
CA TYR A 122 5.67 4.49 -4.73
C TYR A 122 5.17 5.18 -6.01
N SER A 123 4.69 6.42 -5.91
CA SER A 123 4.32 7.24 -7.08
C SER A 123 5.53 7.55 -7.96
N GLU A 124 6.67 7.91 -7.34
CA GLU A 124 7.94 8.17 -8.02
C GLU A 124 8.46 6.91 -8.74
N TRP A 125 8.61 5.80 -8.01
CA TRP A 125 9.14 4.54 -8.54
C TRP A 125 8.23 3.89 -9.59
N GLY A 126 6.92 4.07 -9.46
CA GLY A 126 5.92 3.59 -10.40
C GLY A 126 5.82 4.43 -11.67
N SER A 127 6.41 5.62 -11.71
CA SER A 127 6.37 6.49 -12.88
C SER A 127 7.14 5.90 -14.05
N PRO A 128 6.67 6.10 -15.31
CA PRO A 128 7.43 5.66 -16.47
C PRO A 128 8.79 6.33 -16.50
N LEU A 129 9.84 5.56 -16.76
CA LEU A 129 11.15 6.16 -17.03
C LEU A 129 11.02 7.12 -18.22
N PRO A 130 11.68 8.29 -18.17
CA PRO A 130 11.73 9.17 -19.33
C PRO A 130 12.30 8.39 -20.51
N ARG A 131 11.59 8.40 -21.66
CA ARG A 131 12.10 7.79 -22.88
C ARG A 131 13.40 8.53 -23.24
N GLN A 132 14.50 7.82 -23.26
CA GLN A 132 15.71 8.34 -23.86
C GLN A 132 15.39 8.58 -25.35
N GLN A 133 15.47 9.82 -25.78
CA GLN A 133 15.38 10.19 -27.20
C GLN A 133 16.69 9.86 -27.89
#